data_0b115c6995d0a99894d044819a69c651
#
_entry.id   0b115c6995d0a99894d044819a69c651
#
_cell.length_a   1.000
_cell.length_b   1.000
_cell.length_c   1.000
_cell.angle_alpha   90.00
_cell.angle_beta   90.00
_cell.angle_gamma   90.00
#
_symmetry.space_group_name_H-M   'P 1'
#
loop_
_entity.id
_entity.type
_entity.pdbx_description
1 polymer ?
#
loop_
_entity_poly.entity_id
_entity_poly.type
_entity_poly.pdbx_seq_one_letter_code
_entity_poly.pdbx_strand_id
1 'polypeptide(L)'
;SLERKSVWDTLGMRGTCSEGFRLVSSGDAAQIFPQPFSEIAAQSMLSASHILWGAVWFGIAADAVARAQAYVRAAARKQPGSVPPGALRLAEVVAMLQDMKASVVAGVVRYEAALKSPDELSSIGFAVEMNNLKVTTSQRGAQIVTHAMLITGLSGYKNDTPFSVGRHLRDITSAAIMISNDRILSNTSNLL
;
A
#
# COMPACT_ATOMS: atom_id res chain seq x y z
N SER A 1 -29.30 9.18 13.10
CA SER A 1 -29.51 7.83 12.58
C SER A 1 -28.37 7.45 11.63
N LEU A 2 -28.04 6.16 11.60
CA LEU A 2 -27.06 5.57 10.69
C LEU A 2 -27.74 4.41 9.97
N GLU A 3 -27.82 4.50 8.64
CA GLU A 3 -28.50 3.50 7.82
C GLU A 3 -27.51 2.92 6.80
N ARG A 4 -27.30 1.58 6.83
CA ARG A 4 -26.46 0.90 5.87
C ARG A 4 -27.11 0.91 4.47
N LYS A 5 -26.37 1.35 3.44
CA LYS A 5 -26.83 1.49 2.07
C LYS A 5 -26.24 0.46 1.11
N SER A 6 -25.08 -0.10 1.44
CA SER A 6 -24.43 -1.12 0.63
C SER A 6 -23.70 -2.14 1.50
N VAL A 7 -23.46 -3.32 0.96
CA VAL A 7 -22.60 -4.35 1.54
C VAL A 7 -21.19 -4.20 1.00
N TRP A 8 -20.21 -4.71 1.75
CA TRP A 8 -18.80 -4.74 1.35
C TRP A 8 -18.47 -6.11 0.75
N ASP A 9 -18.80 -6.32 -0.55
CA ASP A 9 -18.43 -7.51 -1.29
C ASP A 9 -17.39 -7.13 -2.35
N THR A 10 -16.12 -7.46 -2.10
CA THR A 10 -14.97 -6.96 -2.85
C THR A 10 -13.97 -8.07 -3.15
N LEU A 11 -13.12 -7.83 -4.16
CA LEU A 11 -12.07 -8.75 -4.58
C LEU A 11 -11.06 -9.02 -3.46
N GLY A 12 -10.56 -7.96 -2.81
CA GLY A 12 -9.61 -7.99 -1.70
C GLY A 12 -9.99 -7.00 -0.61
N MET A 13 -9.17 -6.89 0.43
CA MET A 13 -9.42 -6.03 1.61
C MET A 13 -10.80 -6.30 2.26
N ARG A 14 -11.25 -7.53 2.21
CA ARG A 14 -12.60 -7.92 2.63
C ARG A 14 -12.85 -7.70 4.11
N GLY A 15 -11.79 -7.82 4.92
CA GLY A 15 -11.86 -7.61 6.38
C GLY A 15 -11.97 -6.16 6.82
N THR A 16 -11.88 -5.17 5.90
CA THR A 16 -12.06 -3.76 6.26
C THR A 16 -13.52 -3.39 6.50
N CYS A 17 -14.46 -4.20 6.00
CA CYS A 17 -15.91 -3.99 6.19
C CYS A 17 -16.34 -2.55 5.90
N SER A 18 -15.81 -1.97 4.79
CA SER A 18 -16.02 -0.57 4.43
C SER A 18 -17.36 -0.35 3.73
N GLU A 19 -18.43 -0.69 4.41
CA GLU A 19 -19.80 -0.56 3.90
C GLU A 19 -20.21 0.91 3.75
N GLY A 20 -21.12 1.18 2.82
CA GLY A 20 -21.69 2.52 2.62
C GLY A 20 -22.83 2.78 3.60
N PHE A 21 -22.83 3.95 4.23
CA PHE A 21 -23.86 4.38 5.15
C PHE A 21 -24.42 5.77 4.80
N ARG A 22 -25.70 5.97 5.07
CA ARG A 22 -26.32 7.29 5.17
C ARG A 22 -26.33 7.73 6.63
N LEU A 23 -25.62 8.81 6.93
CA LEU A 23 -25.65 9.46 8.24
C LEU A 23 -26.63 10.64 8.21
N VAL A 24 -27.55 10.66 9.18
CA VAL A 24 -28.36 11.84 9.50
C VAL A 24 -28.14 12.15 10.98
N SER A 25 -27.48 13.26 11.25
CA SER A 25 -27.09 13.67 12.60
C SER A 25 -27.31 15.16 12.77
N SER A 26 -27.55 15.59 14.00
CA SER A 26 -27.56 16.98 14.43
C SER A 26 -26.71 17.07 15.71
N GLY A 27 -26.04 18.20 15.90
CA GLY A 27 -25.17 18.43 17.05
C GLY A 27 -24.95 19.90 17.30
N ASP A 28 -24.22 20.24 18.35
CA ASP A 28 -23.84 21.61 18.65
C ASP A 28 -22.88 22.16 17.58
N ALA A 29 -23.06 23.42 17.21
CA ALA A 29 -22.17 24.10 16.25
C ALA A 29 -20.72 24.16 16.73
N ALA A 30 -20.47 24.12 18.03
CA ALA A 30 -19.12 24.02 18.62
C ALA A 30 -18.37 22.74 18.24
N GLN A 31 -19.05 21.72 17.72
CA GLN A 31 -18.43 20.49 17.20
C GLN A 31 -17.83 20.66 15.79
N ILE A 32 -18.10 21.78 15.12
CA ILE A 32 -17.51 22.10 13.82
C ILE A 32 -16.09 22.61 14.04
N PHE A 33 -15.11 21.99 13.39
CA PHE A 33 -13.74 22.50 13.44
C PHE A 33 -13.66 23.92 12.91
N PRO A 34 -12.95 24.83 13.59
CA PRO A 34 -12.83 26.22 13.15
C PRO A 34 -11.99 26.39 11.87
N GLN A 35 -11.04 25.47 11.62
CA GLN A 35 -10.21 25.48 10.42
C GLN A 35 -10.89 24.72 9.29
N PRO A 36 -10.68 25.13 8.01
CA PRO A 36 -11.10 24.37 6.85
C PRO A 36 -10.51 22.95 6.86
N PHE A 37 -11.31 21.95 6.50
CA PHE A 37 -10.86 20.55 6.49
C PHE A 37 -9.62 20.33 5.58
N SER A 38 -9.48 21.10 4.51
CA SER A 38 -8.31 21.03 3.63
C SER A 38 -6.99 21.33 4.36
N GLU A 39 -6.99 22.30 5.27
CA GLU A 39 -5.82 22.65 6.08
C GLU A 39 -5.51 21.54 7.10
N ILE A 40 -6.55 21.07 7.82
CA ILE A 40 -6.41 19.98 8.78
C ILE A 40 -5.87 18.72 8.07
N ALA A 41 -6.43 18.40 6.90
CA ALA A 41 -6.01 17.23 6.13
C ALA A 41 -4.55 17.33 5.66
N ALA A 42 -4.13 18.50 5.17
CA ALA A 42 -2.75 18.71 4.72
C ALA A 42 -1.74 18.54 5.86
N GLN A 43 -2.03 19.10 7.04
CA GLN A 43 -1.10 19.12 8.16
C GLN A 43 -1.05 17.81 8.98
N SER A 44 -2.11 17.01 8.98
CA SER A 44 -2.19 15.87 9.90
C SER A 44 -2.55 14.53 9.25
N MET A 45 -3.48 14.51 8.29
CA MET A 45 -4.08 13.28 7.82
C MET A 45 -3.41 12.69 6.58
N LEU A 46 -3.17 13.50 5.55
CA LEU A 46 -2.74 13.01 4.23
C LEU A 46 -1.38 12.31 4.30
N SER A 47 -0.39 12.99 4.85
CA SER A 47 0.98 12.49 4.91
C SER A 47 1.09 11.25 5.78
N ALA A 48 0.51 11.26 6.98
CA ALA A 48 0.49 10.11 7.87
C ALA A 48 -0.21 8.92 7.20
N SER A 49 -1.36 9.13 6.56
CA SER A 49 -2.07 8.05 5.88
C SER A 49 -1.29 7.48 4.70
N HIS A 50 -0.63 8.30 3.88
CA HIS A 50 0.17 7.84 2.75
C HIS A 50 1.36 6.97 3.19
N ILE A 51 2.03 7.35 4.28
CA ILE A 51 3.13 6.58 4.87
C ILE A 51 2.62 5.25 5.43
N LEU A 52 1.56 5.28 6.24
CA LEU A 52 1.01 4.08 6.88
C LEU A 52 0.47 3.08 5.84
N TRP A 53 -0.15 3.57 4.78
CA TRP A 53 -0.61 2.71 3.69
C TRP A 53 0.54 2.11 2.90
N GLY A 54 1.56 2.91 2.61
CA GLY A 54 2.81 2.43 2.02
C GLY A 54 3.43 1.31 2.85
N ALA A 55 3.43 1.44 4.19
CA ALA A 55 3.92 0.44 5.11
C ALA A 55 3.06 -0.85 5.10
N VAL A 56 1.73 -0.74 5.05
CA VAL A 56 0.83 -1.90 4.93
C VAL A 56 1.09 -2.64 3.61
N TRP A 57 1.18 -1.94 2.49
CA TRP A 57 1.47 -2.57 1.19
C TRP A 57 2.86 -3.19 1.14
N PHE A 58 3.84 -2.56 1.79
CA PHE A 58 5.15 -3.18 1.98
C PHE A 58 5.05 -4.50 2.77
N GLY A 59 4.25 -4.55 3.83
CA GLY A 59 4.03 -5.77 4.61
C GLY A 59 3.41 -6.90 3.77
N ILE A 60 2.40 -6.58 2.94
CA ILE A 60 1.79 -7.53 2.00
C ILE A 60 2.84 -8.06 1.01
N ALA A 61 3.63 -7.16 0.42
CA ALA A 61 4.69 -7.51 -0.53
C ALA A 61 5.79 -8.36 0.12
N ALA A 62 6.20 -8.03 1.35
CA ALA A 62 7.23 -8.74 2.09
C ALA A 62 6.84 -10.19 2.39
N ASP A 63 5.60 -10.45 2.84
CA ASP A 63 5.14 -11.82 3.08
C ASP A 63 5.02 -12.61 1.75
N ALA A 64 4.55 -11.97 0.67
CA ALA A 64 4.51 -12.62 -0.64
C ALA A 64 5.91 -13.03 -1.12
N VAL A 65 6.93 -12.17 -0.93
CA VAL A 65 8.33 -12.48 -1.26
C VAL A 65 8.87 -13.58 -0.36
N ALA A 66 8.57 -13.59 0.93
CA ALA A 66 8.97 -14.64 1.85
C ALA A 66 8.44 -16.02 1.42
N ARG A 67 7.20 -16.10 0.94
CA ARG A 67 6.60 -17.31 0.38
C ARG A 67 7.29 -17.76 -0.91
N ALA A 68 7.60 -16.82 -1.79
CA ALA A 68 8.37 -17.08 -3.01
C ALA A 68 9.79 -17.61 -2.69
N GLN A 69 10.46 -17.02 -1.70
CA GLN A 69 11.76 -17.52 -1.20
C GLN A 69 11.67 -18.94 -0.65
N ALA A 70 10.63 -19.23 0.14
CA ALA A 70 10.41 -20.56 0.69
C ALA A 70 10.19 -21.59 -0.42
N TYR A 71 9.43 -21.23 -1.47
CA TYR A 71 9.21 -22.07 -2.65
C TYR A 71 10.51 -22.38 -3.39
N VAL A 72 11.31 -21.36 -3.71
CA VAL A 72 12.60 -21.52 -4.41
C VAL A 72 13.56 -22.37 -3.59
N ARG A 73 13.65 -22.18 -2.27
CA ARG A 73 14.46 -23.01 -1.36
C ARG A 73 13.98 -24.47 -1.34
N ALA A 74 12.67 -24.71 -1.38
CA ALA A 74 12.13 -26.06 -1.44
C ALA A 74 12.47 -26.76 -2.78
N ALA A 75 12.45 -26.02 -3.89
CA ALA A 75 12.86 -26.53 -5.20
C ALA A 75 14.37 -26.84 -5.24
N ALA A 76 15.21 -25.96 -4.70
CA ALA A 76 16.67 -26.19 -4.62
C ALA A 76 17.03 -27.45 -3.86
N ARG A 77 16.33 -27.76 -2.76
CA ARG A 77 16.54 -28.98 -1.97
C ARG A 77 16.20 -30.26 -2.73
N LYS A 78 15.27 -30.19 -3.70
CA LYS A 78 14.88 -31.35 -4.50
C LYS A 78 15.89 -31.68 -5.61
N GLN A 79 16.66 -30.68 -6.06
CA GLN A 79 17.65 -30.82 -7.14
C GLN A 79 18.94 -30.09 -6.77
N PRO A 80 19.76 -30.67 -5.85
CA PRO A 80 21.03 -30.09 -5.45
C PRO A 80 21.96 -29.91 -6.65
N GLY A 81 22.66 -28.77 -6.71
CA GLY A 81 23.60 -28.41 -7.79
C GLY A 81 22.98 -27.78 -9.04
N SER A 82 21.65 -27.64 -9.10
CA SER A 82 20.99 -26.91 -10.18
C SER A 82 20.46 -25.57 -9.68
N VAL A 83 20.38 -24.57 -10.59
CA VAL A 83 19.73 -23.31 -10.31
C VAL A 83 18.20 -23.52 -10.31
N PRO A 84 17.51 -23.26 -9.20
CA PRO A 84 16.06 -23.50 -9.15
C PRO A 84 15.29 -22.59 -10.12
N PRO A 85 14.18 -23.06 -10.68
CA PRO A 85 13.27 -22.20 -11.41
C PRO A 85 12.85 -20.99 -10.56
N GLY A 86 12.84 -19.82 -11.17
CA GLY A 86 12.44 -18.58 -10.50
C GLY A 86 13.52 -17.90 -9.64
N ALA A 87 14.73 -18.46 -9.50
CA ALA A 87 15.81 -17.89 -8.69
C ALA A 87 16.23 -16.49 -9.16
N LEU A 88 16.38 -16.28 -10.48
CA LEU A 88 16.71 -14.97 -11.06
C LEU A 88 15.62 -13.96 -10.76
N ARG A 89 14.36 -14.31 -11.04
CA ARG A 89 13.21 -13.44 -10.75
C ARG A 89 13.08 -13.13 -9.25
N LEU A 90 13.45 -14.09 -8.38
CA LEU A 90 13.47 -13.85 -6.95
C LEU A 90 14.50 -12.78 -6.56
N ALA A 91 15.70 -12.80 -7.16
CA ALA A 91 16.71 -11.78 -6.91
C ALA A 91 16.22 -10.38 -7.31
N GLU A 92 15.57 -10.25 -8.47
CA GLU A 92 14.95 -8.99 -8.94
C GLU A 92 13.89 -8.50 -7.95
N VAL A 93 13.01 -9.40 -7.51
CA VAL A 93 11.91 -9.04 -6.59
C VAL A 93 12.43 -8.62 -5.21
N VAL A 94 13.50 -9.25 -4.71
CA VAL A 94 14.14 -8.84 -3.45
C VAL A 94 14.71 -7.43 -3.56
N ALA A 95 15.34 -7.08 -4.69
CA ALA A 95 15.81 -5.71 -4.92
C ALA A 95 14.65 -4.71 -4.97
N MET A 96 13.55 -5.04 -5.68
CA MET A 96 12.34 -4.20 -5.70
C MET A 96 11.73 -4.00 -4.30
N LEU A 97 11.73 -5.05 -3.47
CA LEU A 97 11.21 -4.97 -2.10
C LEU A 97 12.08 -4.07 -1.22
N GLN A 98 13.40 -4.14 -1.38
CA GLN A 98 14.34 -3.28 -0.67
C GLN A 98 14.17 -1.81 -1.06
N ASP A 99 14.00 -1.51 -2.34
CA ASP A 99 13.71 -0.18 -2.87
C ASP A 99 12.39 0.37 -2.28
N MET A 100 11.33 -0.43 -2.27
CA MET A 100 10.06 -0.06 -1.65
C MET A 100 10.20 0.24 -0.16
N LYS A 101 10.98 -0.57 0.58
CA LYS A 101 11.29 -0.34 1.99
C LYS A 101 12.00 1.00 2.19
N ALA A 102 13.02 1.26 1.38
CA ALA A 102 13.78 2.51 1.46
C ALA A 102 12.88 3.73 1.24
N SER A 103 11.96 3.66 0.27
CA SER A 103 10.99 4.72 0.01
C SER A 103 10.07 4.99 1.21
N VAL A 104 9.54 3.94 1.86
CA VAL A 104 8.68 4.11 3.04
C VAL A 104 9.46 4.71 4.20
N VAL A 105 10.68 4.20 4.48
CA VAL A 105 11.54 4.73 5.55
C VAL A 105 11.91 6.18 5.31
N ALA A 106 12.27 6.55 4.08
CA ALA A 106 12.56 7.93 3.71
C ALA A 106 11.35 8.84 3.95
N GLY A 107 10.13 8.37 3.62
CA GLY A 107 8.88 9.08 3.91
C GLY A 107 8.67 9.33 5.41
N VAL A 108 8.94 8.34 6.26
CA VAL A 108 8.89 8.50 7.72
C VAL A 108 9.85 9.57 8.20
N VAL A 109 11.12 9.48 7.81
CA VAL A 109 12.17 10.44 8.20
C VAL A 109 11.82 11.85 7.74
N ARG A 110 11.31 11.97 6.52
CA ARG A 110 10.87 13.25 5.94
C ARG A 110 9.69 13.86 6.71
N TYR A 111 8.72 13.03 7.09
CA TYR A 111 7.57 13.46 7.89
C TYR A 111 7.96 13.90 9.29
N GLU A 112 8.82 13.12 9.98
CA GLU A 112 9.35 13.49 11.31
C GLU A 112 10.12 14.80 11.28
N ALA A 113 10.86 15.09 10.21
CA ALA A 113 11.52 16.36 10.02
C ALA A 113 10.51 17.51 9.83
N ALA A 114 9.49 17.31 9.03
CA ALA A 114 8.45 18.30 8.74
C ALA A 114 7.59 18.65 9.98
N LEU A 115 7.38 17.69 10.90
CA LEU A 115 6.67 17.95 12.16
C LEU A 115 7.32 19.04 13.04
N LYS A 116 8.60 19.33 12.81
CA LYS A 116 9.35 20.37 13.56
C LYS A 116 9.13 21.77 12.98
N SER A 117 8.50 21.88 11.80
CA SER A 117 8.24 23.12 11.10
C SER A 117 6.85 23.08 10.48
N PRO A 118 5.83 23.72 11.09
CA PRO A 118 4.44 23.69 10.56
C PRO A 118 4.32 24.19 9.12
N ASP A 119 5.12 25.15 8.70
CA ASP A 119 5.10 25.67 7.33
C ASP A 119 5.54 24.62 6.31
N GLU A 120 6.45 23.71 6.72
CA GLU A 120 6.92 22.63 5.89
C GLU A 120 5.82 21.61 5.59
N LEU A 121 4.97 21.28 6.57
CA LEU A 121 3.83 20.37 6.39
C LEU A 121 2.83 20.88 5.35
N SER A 122 2.75 22.20 5.19
CA SER A 122 1.85 22.86 4.23
C SER A 122 2.57 23.20 2.90
N SER A 123 3.85 22.85 2.76
CA SER A 123 4.61 23.15 1.55
C SER A 123 4.18 22.26 0.37
N ILE A 124 4.22 22.85 -0.84
CA ILE A 124 3.93 22.12 -2.09
C ILE A 124 4.93 20.96 -2.26
N GLY A 125 6.22 21.21 -2.00
CA GLY A 125 7.25 20.19 -2.12
C GLY A 125 6.96 18.96 -1.27
N PHE A 126 6.60 19.16 0.00
CA PHE A 126 6.24 18.09 0.91
C PHE A 126 4.97 17.33 0.45
N ALA A 127 3.95 18.05 0.00
CA ALA A 127 2.72 17.43 -0.51
C ALA A 127 3.01 16.54 -1.74
N VAL A 128 3.84 17.01 -2.68
CA VAL A 128 4.25 16.25 -3.86
C VAL A 128 5.06 15.00 -3.46
N GLU A 129 6.01 15.12 -2.51
CA GLU A 129 6.77 13.97 -2.01
C GLU A 129 5.87 12.88 -1.41
N MET A 130 4.91 13.26 -0.57
CA MET A 130 3.97 12.31 0.04
C MET A 130 3.02 11.67 -0.99
N ASN A 131 2.55 12.44 -1.95
CA ASN A 131 1.76 11.93 -3.07
C ASN A 131 2.55 10.90 -3.89
N ASN A 132 3.79 11.20 -4.23
CA ASN A 132 4.68 10.31 -4.97
C ASN A 132 4.95 9.03 -4.18
N LEU A 133 5.19 9.12 -2.87
CA LEU A 133 5.35 7.95 -2.00
C LEU A 133 4.15 7.02 -2.11
N LYS A 134 2.93 7.55 -2.00
CA LYS A 134 1.70 6.75 -2.09
C LYS A 134 1.57 6.08 -3.46
N VAL A 135 1.74 6.82 -4.53
CA VAL A 135 1.59 6.30 -5.90
C VAL A 135 2.64 5.22 -6.18
N THR A 136 3.92 5.49 -5.90
CA THR A 136 5.02 4.56 -6.18
C THR A 136 4.92 3.29 -5.35
N THR A 137 4.61 3.37 -4.05
CA THR A 137 4.48 2.18 -3.19
C THR A 137 3.30 1.32 -3.58
N SER A 138 2.15 1.91 -3.96
CA SER A 138 0.99 1.17 -4.44
C SER A 138 1.26 0.38 -5.71
N GLN A 139 1.96 0.98 -6.68
CA GLN A 139 2.33 0.35 -7.94
C GLN A 139 3.42 -0.72 -7.74
N ARG A 140 4.45 -0.39 -6.96
CA ARG A 140 5.56 -1.31 -6.68
C ARG A 140 5.10 -2.54 -5.92
N GLY A 141 4.22 -2.38 -4.92
CA GLY A 141 3.64 -3.50 -4.18
C GLY A 141 2.90 -4.48 -5.09
N ALA A 142 2.07 -3.98 -6.00
CA ALA A 142 1.36 -4.82 -6.97
C ALA A 142 2.32 -5.58 -7.90
N GLN A 143 3.36 -4.93 -8.40
CA GLN A 143 4.41 -5.57 -9.22
C GLN A 143 5.11 -6.69 -8.45
N ILE A 144 5.57 -6.43 -7.22
CA ILE A 144 6.26 -7.42 -6.37
C ILE A 144 5.39 -8.64 -6.14
N VAL A 145 4.13 -8.47 -5.76
CA VAL A 145 3.21 -9.60 -5.49
C VAL A 145 2.91 -10.39 -6.77
N THR A 146 2.77 -9.71 -7.91
CA THR A 146 2.62 -10.38 -9.21
C THR A 146 3.84 -11.24 -9.54
N HIS A 147 5.04 -10.72 -9.34
CA HIS A 147 6.27 -11.51 -9.54
C HIS A 147 6.37 -12.68 -8.57
N ALA A 148 5.98 -12.51 -7.30
CA ALA A 148 5.92 -13.60 -6.33
C ALA A 148 4.97 -14.73 -6.79
N MET A 149 3.82 -14.38 -7.37
CA MET A 149 2.91 -15.35 -8.01
C MET A 149 3.57 -16.09 -9.17
N LEU A 150 4.28 -15.37 -10.06
CA LEU A 150 4.98 -15.98 -11.18
C LEU A 150 6.12 -16.93 -10.75
N ILE A 151 6.80 -16.63 -9.62
CA ILE A 151 7.84 -17.51 -9.04
C ILE A 151 7.21 -18.78 -8.49
N THR A 152 6.12 -18.66 -7.76
CA THR A 152 5.47 -19.79 -7.06
C THR A 152 4.56 -20.59 -7.99
N GLY A 153 4.14 -20.01 -9.12
CA GLY A 153 3.29 -20.66 -10.12
C GLY A 153 1.99 -21.21 -9.53
N LEU A 154 1.60 -22.41 -9.94
CA LEU A 154 0.36 -23.04 -9.48
C LEU A 154 0.32 -23.24 -7.95
N SER A 155 1.47 -23.44 -7.31
CA SER A 155 1.52 -23.56 -5.84
C SER A 155 1.17 -22.26 -5.14
N GLY A 156 1.54 -21.10 -5.70
CA GLY A 156 1.16 -19.79 -5.19
C GLY A 156 -0.29 -19.41 -5.51
N TYR A 157 -0.81 -19.93 -6.61
CA TYR A 157 -2.17 -19.66 -7.06
C TYR A 157 -3.23 -20.42 -6.26
N LYS A 158 -2.92 -21.62 -5.78
CA LYS A 158 -3.79 -22.41 -4.90
C LYS A 158 -3.89 -21.79 -3.50
N ASN A 159 -5.06 -21.91 -2.86
CA ASN A 159 -5.28 -21.37 -1.51
C ASN A 159 -4.78 -22.32 -0.39
N ASP A 160 -4.65 -23.60 -0.68
CA ASP A 160 -4.37 -24.69 0.27
C ASP A 160 -2.88 -25.06 0.39
N THR A 161 -1.99 -24.21 -0.07
CA THR A 161 -0.55 -24.45 0.00
C THR A 161 0.17 -23.45 0.91
N PRO A 162 1.32 -23.81 1.50
CA PRO A 162 2.12 -22.89 2.31
C PRO A 162 2.73 -21.74 1.47
N PHE A 163 2.72 -21.86 0.15
CA PHE A 163 3.26 -20.87 -0.79
C PHE A 163 2.20 -19.97 -1.39
N SER A 164 0.93 -20.10 -0.96
CA SER A 164 -0.18 -19.34 -1.51
C SER A 164 0.04 -17.84 -1.38
N VAL A 165 -0.08 -17.10 -2.49
CA VAL A 165 -0.04 -15.64 -2.55
C VAL A 165 -1.34 -15.02 -3.09
N GLY A 166 -2.38 -15.85 -3.25
CA GLY A 166 -3.66 -15.42 -3.81
C GLY A 166 -4.33 -14.30 -3.01
N ARG A 167 -4.28 -14.35 -1.67
CA ARG A 167 -4.80 -13.28 -0.82
C ARG A 167 -4.01 -11.99 -1.01
N HIS A 168 -2.68 -12.08 -1.01
CA HIS A 168 -1.80 -10.92 -1.22
C HIS A 168 -2.11 -10.21 -2.54
N LEU A 169 -2.32 -10.98 -3.61
CA LEU A 169 -2.66 -10.43 -4.93
C LEU A 169 -4.01 -9.72 -4.91
N ARG A 170 -5.03 -10.30 -4.30
CA ARG A 170 -6.34 -9.67 -4.18
C ARG A 170 -6.29 -8.39 -3.35
N ASP A 171 -5.58 -8.42 -2.24
CA ASP A 171 -5.52 -7.28 -1.32
C ASP A 171 -4.69 -6.12 -1.90
N ILE A 172 -3.53 -6.41 -2.50
CA ILE A 172 -2.64 -5.37 -3.04
C ILE A 172 -3.22 -4.64 -4.25
N THR A 173 -4.10 -5.27 -5.03
CA THR A 173 -4.75 -4.60 -6.17
C THR A 173 -5.61 -3.42 -5.74
N SER A 174 -6.06 -3.38 -4.49
CA SER A 174 -6.78 -2.24 -3.92
C SER A 174 -5.90 -0.99 -3.78
N ALA A 175 -4.59 -1.14 -3.70
CA ALA A 175 -3.66 -0.07 -3.35
C ALA A 175 -3.71 1.13 -4.33
N ALA A 176 -3.88 0.87 -5.62
CA ALA A 176 -3.99 1.94 -6.62
C ALA A 176 -5.37 2.61 -6.65
N ILE A 177 -6.40 1.92 -6.14
CA ILE A 177 -7.80 2.37 -6.15
C ILE A 177 -8.14 3.13 -4.87
N MET A 178 -7.61 2.67 -3.74
CA MET A 178 -7.83 3.26 -2.44
C MET A 178 -7.10 4.61 -2.34
N ILE A 179 -7.82 5.71 -2.34
CA ILE A 179 -7.38 7.03 -2.77
C ILE A 179 -6.76 6.90 -4.18
N SER A 180 -7.60 7.00 -5.21
CA SER A 180 -7.24 6.76 -6.60
C SER A 180 -5.90 7.43 -6.98
N ASN A 181 -4.98 6.65 -7.55
CA ASN A 181 -3.70 7.16 -8.05
C ASN A 181 -3.91 8.26 -9.10
N ASP A 182 -4.92 8.11 -9.98
CA ASP A 182 -5.22 9.11 -11.01
C ASP A 182 -5.62 10.45 -10.40
N ARG A 183 -6.41 10.41 -9.32
CA ARG A 183 -6.78 11.61 -8.58
C ARG A 183 -5.56 12.28 -7.93
N ILE A 184 -4.66 11.50 -7.33
CA ILE A 184 -3.43 12.02 -6.73
C ILE A 184 -2.51 12.63 -7.79
N LEU A 185 -2.34 11.94 -8.92
CA LEU A 185 -1.50 12.42 -10.03
C LEU A 185 -2.08 13.70 -10.65
N SER A 186 -3.41 13.77 -10.80
CA SER A 186 -4.08 14.98 -11.25
C SER A 186 -3.84 16.15 -10.29
N ASN A 187 -3.98 15.92 -8.97
CA ASN A 187 -3.68 16.94 -7.98
C ASN A 187 -2.21 17.36 -8.04
N THR A 188 -1.29 16.42 -8.14
CA THR A 188 0.15 16.71 -8.24
C THR A 188 0.47 17.53 -9.50
N SER A 189 -0.14 17.21 -10.66
CA SER A 189 0.08 17.97 -11.89
C SER A 189 -0.40 19.42 -11.81
N ASN A 190 -1.39 19.70 -10.97
CA ASN A 190 -1.86 21.08 -10.73
C ASN A 190 -0.95 21.87 -9.76
N LEU A 191 -0.05 21.19 -9.04
CA LEU A 191 0.90 21.80 -8.12
C LEU A 191 2.25 22.11 -8.79
N LEU A 192 2.57 21.42 -9.89
CA LEU A 192 3.81 21.58 -10.68
C LEU A 192 3.65 22.61 -11.78
#